data_449436cb55964e2c2399b3906ac09c13
#
_entry.id   449436cb55964e2c2399b3906ac09c13
#
_cell.length_a   1.000
_cell.length_b   1.000
_cell.length_c   1.000
_cell.angle_alpha   90.00
_cell.angle_beta   90.00
_cell.angle_gamma   90.00
#
_symmetry.space_group_name_H-M   'P 1'
#
loop_
_entity.id
_entity.type
_entity.pdbx_description
1 polymer ?
#
loop_
_entity_poly.entity_id
_entity_poly.type
_entity_poly.pdbx_seq_one_letter_code
_entity_poly.pdbx_strand_id
1 'polypeptide(L)'
;MRTRKRIGLSLAAAAAVLVGVAACGSSGSSDTAGASGAAEPQSTASSSSEAAEYLAKVVAAPSGIGYSTPITKKAPPGLRVVVLEANVPIARRIDEERAAAAEALGWKYSKIVIGTGAEDAVKAMSQALDQKPDFIFEAGYNMSAFGDQVSRAQSQGVKIIAQCITDKPSGPLIAVDCDLHSTDLMAKATAAYIAAHGNGEDVIQLLSSTAFPIDDYYGKSLANQLKPWCPKCEVKTVSFQLSDLGTKLPGMVVSALQRAPDTTYIVSSFGDALTGVEPALAAAGLTGKVKIGGYLPGVDQYQGLRDKKQVFWAQDQAPIAGWREMDIAVRAAVGDPISTVTNTAPVSQVLTSDNIGSASFDTSGFWLGVRDFADTYKKLWLLS
;
A
#
# COMPACT_ATOMS: atom_id res chain seq x y z
N MET A 1 19.74 -46.43 -46.47
CA MET A 1 21.08 -46.91 -46.82
C MET A 1 22.07 -46.40 -45.79
N ARG A 2 22.71 -47.33 -45.07
CA ARG A 2 24.05 -47.34 -44.41
C ARG A 2 24.36 -46.20 -43.46
N THR A 3 24.93 -46.32 -42.26
CA THR A 3 25.40 -47.48 -41.45
C THR A 3 25.73 -46.95 -40.05
N ARG A 4 25.50 -47.78 -39.07
CA ARG A 4 25.89 -47.66 -37.65
C ARG A 4 27.43 -47.57 -37.48
N LYS A 5 27.86 -46.92 -36.40
CA LYS A 5 28.94 -47.47 -35.55
C LYS A 5 28.83 -46.95 -34.11
N ARG A 6 28.71 -47.92 -33.21
CA ARG A 6 28.97 -47.88 -31.76
C ARG A 6 30.47 -48.23 -31.55
N ILE A 7 30.99 -47.90 -30.38
CA ILE A 7 32.08 -48.46 -29.59
C ILE A 7 32.48 -47.38 -28.59
N GLY A 8 32.65 -47.50 -27.29
CA GLY A 8 32.71 -48.62 -26.38
C GLY A 8 33.22 -48.13 -25.03
N LEU A 9 32.83 -48.80 -23.98
CA LEU A 9 33.14 -48.69 -22.57
C LEU A 9 34.64 -48.57 -22.24
N SER A 10 34.98 -47.86 -21.12
CA SER A 10 35.93 -48.40 -20.12
C SER A 10 35.76 -47.74 -18.77
N LEU A 11 35.46 -48.56 -17.76
CA LEU A 11 35.54 -48.30 -16.32
C LEU A 11 37.02 -48.34 -15.88
N ALA A 12 37.36 -47.56 -14.85
CA ALA A 12 38.37 -47.91 -13.87
C ALA A 12 38.09 -47.23 -12.53
N ALA A 13 37.92 -48.02 -11.52
CA ALA A 13 37.80 -47.69 -10.10
C ALA A 13 39.14 -48.00 -9.38
N ALA A 14 39.44 -47.25 -8.31
CA ALA A 14 40.23 -47.67 -7.13
C ALA A 14 40.32 -46.44 -6.19
N ALA A 15 39.74 -46.43 -5.00
CA ALA A 15 40.01 -47.06 -3.72
C ALA A 15 40.98 -46.26 -2.81
N ALA A 16 40.37 -45.79 -1.75
CA ALA A 16 40.71 -45.44 -0.38
C ALA A 16 42.13 -45.57 0.14
N VAL A 17 42.52 -44.67 1.05
CA VAL A 17 43.15 -44.98 2.36
C VAL A 17 42.90 -43.86 3.37
N LEU A 18 42.36 -44.18 4.53
CA LEU A 18 42.35 -43.48 5.82
C LEU A 18 43.71 -43.63 6.50
N VAL A 19 44.18 -42.60 7.21
CA VAL A 19 44.86 -42.73 8.51
C VAL A 19 44.71 -41.41 9.29
N GLY A 20 44.13 -41.47 10.50
CA GLY A 20 44.17 -40.47 11.53
C GLY A 20 45.39 -40.63 12.43
N VAL A 21 45.75 -39.62 13.18
CA VAL A 21 46.29 -39.71 14.56
C VAL A 21 46.13 -38.35 15.25
N ALA A 22 45.63 -38.38 16.49
CA ALA A 22 45.57 -37.30 17.44
C ALA A 22 46.90 -37.18 18.19
N ALA A 23 47.23 -35.95 18.64
CA ALA A 23 48.00 -35.76 19.86
C ALA A 23 47.87 -34.33 20.42
N CYS A 24 47.64 -34.24 21.71
CA CYS A 24 47.59 -33.05 22.58
C CYS A 24 48.99 -32.43 22.80
N GLY A 25 49.02 -31.13 23.13
CA GLY A 25 50.24 -30.50 23.68
C GLY A 25 50.02 -29.03 23.98
N SER A 26 50.10 -28.70 25.23
CA SER A 26 49.80 -27.51 26.02
C SER A 26 50.72 -26.29 25.81
N SER A 27 50.16 -25.13 26.17
CA SER A 27 50.66 -23.96 26.88
C SER A 27 51.64 -22.97 26.17
N GLY A 28 51.27 -21.66 26.22
CA GLY A 28 52.21 -20.54 26.07
C GLY A 28 51.51 -19.21 25.73
N SER A 29 51.56 -18.33 26.67
CA SER A 29 51.05 -16.97 26.82
C SER A 29 51.34 -15.93 25.73
N SER A 30 50.37 -14.96 25.68
CA SER A 30 50.49 -13.48 25.47
C SER A 30 51.03 -12.95 24.12
N ASP A 31 50.20 -12.19 23.35
CA ASP A 31 50.06 -10.73 23.42
C ASP A 31 49.15 -10.21 22.28
N THR A 32 48.29 -9.29 22.66
CA THR A 32 47.60 -8.21 21.94
C THR A 32 47.87 -7.98 20.45
N ALA A 33 46.81 -7.96 19.63
CA ALA A 33 46.44 -6.84 18.75
C ALA A 33 45.18 -7.13 17.91
N GLY A 34 44.22 -6.22 17.96
CA GLY A 34 43.34 -5.85 16.82
C GLY A 34 42.24 -6.84 16.41
N ALA A 35 41.17 -6.92 17.19
CA ALA A 35 39.94 -7.48 16.69
C ALA A 35 39.23 -6.47 15.75
N SER A 36 39.44 -6.61 14.44
CA SER A 36 38.48 -6.16 13.43
C SER A 36 37.26 -7.03 13.59
N GLY A 37 36.18 -6.47 14.17
CA GLY A 37 34.88 -7.10 14.20
C GLY A 37 34.36 -7.26 12.78
N ALA A 38 34.56 -8.40 12.16
CA ALA A 38 33.76 -8.85 11.04
C ALA A 38 32.35 -9.09 11.61
N ALA A 39 31.39 -8.27 11.20
CA ALA A 39 29.98 -8.52 11.44
C ALA A 39 29.67 -9.90 10.85
N GLU A 40 29.33 -10.87 11.71
CA GLU A 40 28.78 -12.15 11.25
C GLU A 40 27.54 -11.86 10.40
N PRO A 41 27.36 -12.51 9.22
CA PRO A 41 26.12 -12.40 8.47
C PRO A 41 25.01 -12.98 9.36
N GLN A 42 24.07 -12.12 9.80
CA GLN A 42 22.83 -12.56 10.43
C GLN A 42 22.19 -13.60 9.51
N SER A 43 21.90 -14.78 10.04
CA SER A 43 21.43 -15.89 9.23
C SER A 43 20.09 -15.53 8.58
N THR A 44 19.93 -15.78 7.30
CA THR A 44 18.69 -15.58 6.53
C THR A 44 17.46 -16.25 7.19
N ALA A 45 17.66 -17.29 7.98
CA ALA A 45 16.63 -17.94 8.78
C ALA A 45 16.08 -17.07 9.94
N SER A 46 16.89 -16.21 10.55
CA SER A 46 16.45 -15.27 11.60
C SER A 46 15.61 -14.14 11.02
N SER A 47 16.00 -13.58 9.89
CA SER A 47 15.31 -12.45 9.25
C SER A 47 13.94 -12.85 8.66
N SER A 48 13.81 -14.06 8.11
CA SER A 48 12.50 -14.57 7.66
C SER A 48 11.54 -14.86 8.82
N SER A 49 12.07 -15.26 10.00
CA SER A 49 11.27 -15.44 11.22
C SER A 49 10.70 -14.10 11.72
N GLU A 50 11.50 -13.03 11.76
CA GLU A 50 11.04 -11.69 12.15
C GLU A 50 9.96 -11.15 11.20
N ALA A 51 10.13 -11.36 9.90
CA ALA A 51 9.14 -11.00 8.88
C ALA A 51 7.82 -11.77 9.11
N ALA A 52 7.89 -13.08 9.40
CA ALA A 52 6.73 -13.92 9.68
C ALA A 52 6.01 -13.48 10.97
N GLU A 53 6.76 -13.14 12.03
CA GLU A 53 6.19 -12.62 13.27
C GLU A 53 5.48 -11.27 13.07
N TYR A 54 6.06 -10.38 12.26
CA TYR A 54 5.39 -9.12 11.91
C TYR A 54 4.14 -9.38 11.08
N LEU A 55 4.23 -10.26 10.07
CA LEU A 55 3.10 -10.62 9.22
C LEU A 55 1.95 -11.21 10.05
N ALA A 56 2.22 -12.09 11.01
CA ALA A 56 1.22 -12.68 11.89
C ALA A 56 0.39 -11.61 12.66
N LYS A 57 1.01 -10.47 12.98
CA LYS A 57 0.32 -9.34 13.64
C LYS A 57 -0.58 -8.57 12.68
N VAL A 58 -0.12 -8.33 11.44
CA VAL A 58 -0.85 -7.48 10.49
C VAL A 58 -1.89 -8.24 9.65
N VAL A 59 -1.91 -9.57 9.68
CA VAL A 59 -3.00 -10.38 9.10
C VAL A 59 -4.21 -10.49 10.04
N ALA A 60 -4.06 -10.15 11.33
CA ALA A 60 -5.15 -10.16 12.29
C ALA A 60 -6.24 -9.16 11.91
N ALA A 61 -7.51 -9.54 12.12
CA ALA A 61 -8.63 -8.64 11.87
C ALA A 61 -8.61 -7.46 12.85
N PRO A 62 -8.85 -6.23 12.39
CA PRO A 62 -8.91 -5.06 13.27
C PRO A 62 -10.12 -5.18 14.24
N SER A 63 -9.93 -4.72 15.47
CA SER A 63 -10.96 -4.78 16.52
C SER A 63 -11.74 -3.47 16.73
N GLY A 64 -11.32 -2.37 16.09
CA GLY A 64 -11.94 -1.05 16.20
C GLY A 64 -11.19 0.02 15.44
N ILE A 65 -11.67 1.26 15.52
CA ILE A 65 -11.12 2.40 14.77
C ILE A 65 -9.84 3.01 15.41
N GLY A 66 -9.37 2.45 16.52
CA GLY A 66 -8.13 2.86 17.20
C GLY A 66 -8.27 3.99 18.22
N TYR A 67 -9.41 4.64 18.32
CA TYR A 67 -9.70 5.67 19.33
C TYR A 67 -11.19 5.71 19.68
N SER A 68 -11.51 6.30 20.85
CA SER A 68 -12.88 6.34 21.39
C SER A 68 -13.28 7.68 22.01
N THR A 69 -12.45 8.74 21.82
CA THR A 69 -12.72 10.07 22.40
C THR A 69 -13.78 10.80 21.59
N PRO A 70 -14.98 11.07 22.13
CA PRO A 70 -15.99 11.87 21.44
C PRO A 70 -15.55 13.32 21.24
N ILE A 71 -16.22 14.03 20.35
CA ILE A 71 -16.12 15.48 20.26
C ILE A 71 -16.75 16.15 21.49
N THR A 72 -16.30 17.37 21.82
CA THR A 72 -16.75 18.09 23.03
C THR A 72 -18.12 18.75 22.85
N LYS A 73 -18.55 19.01 21.63
CA LYS A 73 -19.86 19.61 21.28
C LYS A 73 -20.26 19.20 19.86
N LYS A 74 -21.56 19.16 19.60
CA LYS A 74 -22.08 18.84 18.26
C LYS A 74 -21.52 19.80 17.20
N ALA A 75 -21.16 19.24 16.03
CA ALA A 75 -20.74 20.05 14.90
C ALA A 75 -21.91 20.92 14.39
N PRO A 76 -21.65 22.16 13.95
CA PRO A 76 -22.70 22.99 13.36
C PRO A 76 -23.23 22.35 12.07
N PRO A 77 -24.56 22.34 11.84
CA PRO A 77 -25.12 21.81 10.60
C PRO A 77 -24.85 22.75 9.42
N GLY A 78 -25.02 22.25 8.21
CA GLY A 78 -25.01 23.03 6.98
C GLY A 78 -23.65 23.45 6.47
N LEU A 79 -22.54 23.00 7.07
CA LEU A 79 -21.20 23.21 6.51
C LEU A 79 -21.11 22.59 5.11
N ARG A 80 -20.25 23.15 4.28
CA ARG A 80 -20.07 22.75 2.88
C ARG A 80 -18.78 21.94 2.72
N VAL A 81 -18.92 20.77 2.15
CA VAL A 81 -17.83 19.87 1.79
C VAL A 81 -17.79 19.73 0.28
N VAL A 82 -16.63 19.96 -0.30
CA VAL A 82 -16.37 19.67 -1.72
C VAL A 82 -15.24 18.63 -1.78
N VAL A 83 -15.46 17.55 -2.53
CA VAL A 83 -14.48 16.50 -2.75
C VAL A 83 -13.90 16.63 -4.14
N LEU A 84 -12.58 16.59 -4.25
CA LEU A 84 -11.85 16.45 -5.50
C LEU A 84 -11.53 14.96 -5.68
N GLU A 85 -12.38 14.24 -6.41
CA GLU A 85 -12.31 12.79 -6.60
C GLU A 85 -11.25 12.45 -7.65
N ALA A 86 -10.23 11.69 -7.27
CA ALA A 86 -9.34 11.06 -8.26
C ALA A 86 -10.15 10.05 -9.10
N ASN A 87 -9.92 10.02 -10.41
CA ASN A 87 -10.71 9.20 -11.34
C ASN A 87 -10.26 7.71 -11.32
N VAL A 88 -10.36 7.08 -10.14
CA VAL A 88 -10.11 5.66 -9.92
C VAL A 88 -11.21 5.05 -9.04
N PRO A 89 -11.56 3.75 -9.21
CA PRO A 89 -12.68 3.11 -8.49
C PRO A 89 -12.58 3.20 -6.97
N ILE A 90 -11.39 3.02 -6.39
CA ILE A 90 -11.23 3.09 -4.92
C ILE A 90 -11.53 4.48 -4.36
N ALA A 91 -11.11 5.56 -5.04
CA ALA A 91 -11.42 6.92 -4.62
C ALA A 91 -12.93 7.17 -4.61
N ARG A 92 -13.64 6.73 -5.65
CA ARG A 92 -15.10 6.82 -5.73
C ARG A 92 -15.77 6.14 -4.54
N ARG A 93 -15.31 4.95 -4.15
CA ARG A 93 -15.92 4.20 -3.04
C ARG A 93 -15.72 4.92 -1.70
N ILE A 94 -14.54 5.51 -1.47
CA ILE A 94 -14.26 6.32 -0.28
C ILE A 94 -15.14 7.57 -0.27
N ASP A 95 -15.34 8.20 -1.43
CA ASP A 95 -16.15 9.42 -1.56
C ASP A 95 -17.64 9.16 -1.31
N GLU A 96 -18.17 8.00 -1.64
CA GLU A 96 -19.53 7.57 -1.25
C GLU A 96 -19.69 7.57 0.28
N GLU A 97 -18.67 7.16 1.01
CA GLU A 97 -18.69 7.17 2.47
C GLU A 97 -18.51 8.59 3.05
N ARG A 98 -17.74 9.46 2.40
CA ARG A 98 -17.70 10.89 2.77
C ARG A 98 -19.07 11.53 2.59
N ALA A 99 -19.79 11.19 1.51
CA ALA A 99 -21.14 11.67 1.27
C ALA A 99 -22.12 11.18 2.34
N ALA A 100 -22.08 9.89 2.71
CA ALA A 100 -22.93 9.32 3.77
C ALA A 100 -22.62 9.96 5.14
N ALA A 101 -21.37 10.22 5.43
CA ALA A 101 -20.93 10.91 6.65
C ALA A 101 -21.41 12.37 6.69
N ALA A 102 -21.32 13.09 5.56
CA ALA A 102 -21.81 14.46 5.43
C ALA A 102 -23.34 14.52 5.60
N GLU A 103 -24.08 13.56 5.04
CA GLU A 103 -25.54 13.44 5.23
C GLU A 103 -25.88 13.22 6.70
N ALA A 104 -25.17 12.33 7.40
CA ALA A 104 -25.39 12.09 8.83
C ALA A 104 -25.15 13.34 9.69
N LEU A 105 -24.25 14.23 9.28
CA LEU A 105 -23.95 15.51 9.93
C LEU A 105 -24.90 16.64 9.53
N GLY A 106 -25.76 16.46 8.52
CA GLY A 106 -26.55 17.53 7.93
C GLY A 106 -25.69 18.56 7.17
N TRP A 107 -24.55 18.13 6.64
CA TRP A 107 -23.63 18.95 5.86
C TRP A 107 -23.97 18.87 4.36
N LYS A 108 -23.61 19.92 3.62
CA LYS A 108 -23.78 19.97 2.17
C LYS A 108 -22.57 19.33 1.50
N TYR A 109 -22.82 18.33 0.69
CA TYR A 109 -21.79 17.59 -0.04
C TYR A 109 -21.87 17.86 -1.53
N SER A 110 -20.72 18.03 -2.17
CA SER A 110 -20.58 18.00 -3.63
C SER A 110 -19.22 17.42 -4.01
N LYS A 111 -19.11 16.87 -5.21
CA LYS A 111 -17.84 16.34 -5.73
C LYS A 111 -17.53 16.85 -7.13
N ILE A 112 -16.24 16.90 -7.43
CA ILE A 112 -15.68 17.23 -8.73
C ILE A 112 -14.68 16.14 -9.07
N VAL A 113 -14.93 15.40 -10.15
CA VAL A 113 -13.98 14.36 -10.63
C VAL A 113 -12.83 15.07 -11.34
N ILE A 114 -11.60 14.80 -10.88
CA ILE A 114 -10.39 15.31 -11.54
C ILE A 114 -10.16 14.51 -12.81
N GLY A 115 -9.95 15.19 -13.94
CA GLY A 115 -9.56 14.55 -15.18
C GLY A 115 -8.11 14.02 -15.14
N THR A 116 -7.65 13.45 -16.25
CA THR A 116 -6.32 12.85 -16.35
C THR A 116 -5.26 13.80 -16.92
N GLY A 117 -5.63 15.03 -17.26
CA GLY A 117 -4.72 16.06 -17.79
C GLY A 117 -3.97 16.80 -16.69
N ALA A 118 -2.79 17.31 -17.01
CA ALA A 118 -1.94 18.04 -16.07
C ALA A 118 -2.61 19.28 -15.44
N GLU A 119 -3.53 19.94 -16.16
CA GLU A 119 -4.23 21.13 -15.69
C GLU A 119 -5.56 20.82 -14.97
N ASP A 120 -6.01 19.58 -14.98
CA ASP A 120 -7.34 19.22 -14.48
C ASP A 120 -7.45 19.38 -12.96
N ALA A 121 -6.36 19.14 -12.24
CA ALA A 121 -6.29 19.36 -10.79
C ALA A 121 -6.50 20.85 -10.43
N VAL A 122 -5.83 21.78 -11.14
CA VAL A 122 -5.98 23.24 -10.95
C VAL A 122 -7.42 23.68 -11.23
N LYS A 123 -8.02 23.19 -12.32
CA LYS A 123 -9.41 23.48 -12.70
C LYS A 123 -10.39 22.98 -11.64
N ALA A 124 -10.21 21.74 -11.17
CA ALA A 124 -11.07 21.15 -10.15
C ALA A 124 -11.00 21.92 -8.83
N MET A 125 -9.79 22.28 -8.37
CA MET A 125 -9.61 23.09 -7.16
C MET A 125 -10.26 24.50 -7.33
N SER A 126 -10.10 25.14 -8.49
CA SER A 126 -10.74 26.41 -8.78
C SER A 126 -12.26 26.32 -8.69
N GLN A 127 -12.88 25.31 -9.31
CA GLN A 127 -14.32 25.06 -9.27
C GLN A 127 -14.82 24.74 -7.85
N ALA A 128 -14.00 24.02 -7.05
CA ALA A 128 -14.32 23.78 -5.65
C ALA A 128 -14.37 25.08 -4.83
N LEU A 129 -13.35 25.92 -4.98
CA LEU A 129 -13.26 27.21 -4.27
C LEU A 129 -14.37 28.20 -4.67
N ASP A 130 -14.87 28.12 -5.92
CA ASP A 130 -16.01 28.94 -6.37
C ASP A 130 -17.30 28.57 -5.63
N GLN A 131 -17.42 27.35 -5.09
CA GLN A 131 -18.55 26.92 -4.27
C GLN A 131 -18.46 27.44 -2.82
N LYS A 132 -17.37 28.12 -2.43
CA LYS A 132 -17.11 28.64 -1.07
C LYS A 132 -17.30 27.54 -0.01
N PRO A 133 -16.56 26.42 -0.08
CA PRO A 133 -16.68 25.34 0.90
C PRO A 133 -16.04 25.74 2.24
N ASP A 134 -16.43 25.05 3.31
CA ASP A 134 -15.71 25.05 4.59
C ASP A 134 -14.53 24.09 4.56
N PHE A 135 -14.73 22.94 3.86
CA PHE A 135 -13.72 21.91 3.71
C PHE A 135 -13.62 21.43 2.25
N ILE A 136 -12.38 21.19 1.81
CA ILE A 136 -12.09 20.48 0.58
C ILE A 136 -11.38 19.17 0.97
N PHE A 137 -11.87 18.03 0.44
CA PHE A 137 -11.16 16.77 0.47
C PHE A 137 -10.50 16.52 -0.88
N GLU A 138 -9.29 16.03 -0.85
CA GLU A 138 -8.49 15.79 -2.04
C GLU A 138 -7.78 14.44 -1.90
N ALA A 139 -7.50 13.75 -3.00
CA ALA A 139 -6.79 12.48 -3.00
C ALA A 139 -5.74 12.39 -4.11
N GLY A 140 -4.50 12.07 -3.70
CA GLY A 140 -3.42 11.67 -4.59
C GLY A 140 -2.55 12.79 -5.14
N TYR A 141 -2.96 14.04 -5.09
CA TYR A 141 -2.22 15.16 -5.66
C TYR A 141 -1.57 16.03 -4.57
N ASN A 142 -0.26 16.22 -4.64
CA ASN A 142 0.42 17.18 -3.78
C ASN A 142 -0.11 18.59 -4.00
N MET A 143 -0.04 19.44 -2.98
CA MET A 143 -0.56 20.81 -3.04
C MET A 143 0.05 21.65 -4.17
N SER A 144 1.29 21.33 -4.57
CA SER A 144 1.95 21.97 -5.70
C SER A 144 1.21 21.76 -7.05
N ALA A 145 0.42 20.68 -7.20
CA ALA A 145 -0.36 20.44 -8.40
C ALA A 145 -1.50 21.44 -8.61
N PHE A 146 -1.93 22.14 -7.54
CA PHE A 146 -3.04 23.07 -7.57
C PHE A 146 -2.62 24.54 -7.79
N GLY A 147 -1.31 24.82 -7.87
CA GLY A 147 -0.77 26.16 -8.13
C GLY A 147 -1.26 27.22 -7.12
N ASP A 148 -1.64 28.39 -7.63
CA ASP A 148 -2.08 29.52 -6.79
C ASP A 148 -3.42 29.27 -6.07
N GLN A 149 -4.15 28.20 -6.41
CA GLN A 149 -5.43 27.88 -5.79
C GLN A 149 -5.28 27.53 -4.30
N VAL A 150 -4.12 27.00 -3.89
CA VAL A 150 -3.82 26.76 -2.47
C VAL A 150 -3.78 28.06 -1.67
N SER A 151 -3.16 29.11 -2.21
CA SER A 151 -3.15 30.45 -1.59
C SER A 151 -4.55 31.06 -1.56
N ARG A 152 -5.35 30.83 -2.61
CA ARG A 152 -6.76 31.23 -2.65
C ARG A 152 -7.58 30.50 -1.57
N ALA A 153 -7.39 29.19 -1.37
CA ALA A 153 -8.03 28.45 -0.29
C ALA A 153 -7.72 29.07 1.08
N GLN A 154 -6.45 29.37 1.32
CA GLN A 154 -6.02 30.02 2.56
C GLN A 154 -6.69 31.39 2.76
N SER A 155 -6.73 32.22 1.73
CA SER A 155 -7.35 33.56 1.81
C SER A 155 -8.88 33.51 2.05
N GLN A 156 -9.54 32.44 1.62
CA GLN A 156 -10.96 32.19 1.84
C GLN A 156 -11.25 31.47 3.18
N GLY A 157 -10.23 31.08 3.95
CA GLY A 157 -10.37 30.32 5.19
C GLY A 157 -10.81 28.86 4.98
N VAL A 158 -10.71 28.34 3.75
CA VAL A 158 -11.04 26.96 3.40
C VAL A 158 -9.99 26.03 3.97
N LYS A 159 -10.43 24.95 4.63
CA LYS A 159 -9.54 23.91 5.15
C LYS A 159 -9.46 22.75 4.17
N ILE A 160 -8.25 22.24 3.92
CA ILE A 160 -8.02 21.11 3.02
C ILE A 160 -7.62 19.91 3.88
N ILE A 161 -8.22 18.76 3.60
CA ILE A 161 -7.84 17.46 4.13
C ILE A 161 -7.49 16.61 2.92
N ALA A 162 -6.25 16.12 2.88
CA ALA A 162 -5.76 15.35 1.74
C ALA A 162 -5.57 13.88 2.12
N GLN A 163 -5.55 13.02 1.09
CA GLN A 163 -5.35 11.60 1.23
C GLN A 163 -4.26 11.12 0.28
N CYS A 164 -3.37 10.25 0.76
CA CYS A 164 -2.33 9.59 -0.05
C CYS A 164 -1.46 10.60 -0.82
N ILE A 165 -0.92 11.60 -0.12
CA ILE A 165 0.02 12.58 -0.66
C ILE A 165 1.31 12.61 0.17
N THR A 166 2.36 13.22 -0.38
CA THR A 166 3.67 13.32 0.31
C THR A 166 3.88 14.64 1.05
N ASP A 167 2.96 15.61 0.90
CA ASP A 167 3.02 16.87 1.61
C ASP A 167 2.72 16.71 3.10
N LYS A 168 3.28 17.61 3.90
CA LYS A 168 2.96 17.72 5.33
C LYS A 168 1.93 18.82 5.53
N PRO A 169 1.06 18.72 6.56
CA PRO A 169 0.12 19.77 6.90
C PRO A 169 0.79 21.14 7.02
N SER A 170 0.27 22.13 6.27
CA SER A 170 0.73 23.51 6.30
C SER A 170 -0.30 24.44 5.61
N GLY A 171 -0.44 25.68 6.06
CA GLY A 171 -1.40 26.63 5.51
C GLY A 171 -2.84 26.08 5.56
N PRO A 172 -3.57 26.03 4.42
CA PRO A 172 -4.92 25.50 4.39
C PRO A 172 -4.98 23.98 4.50
N LEU A 173 -3.91 23.25 4.20
CA LEU A 173 -3.80 21.79 4.40
C LEU A 173 -3.65 21.48 5.89
N ILE A 174 -4.74 21.05 6.52
CA ILE A 174 -4.77 20.82 7.97
C ILE A 174 -4.43 19.39 8.37
N ALA A 175 -4.63 18.42 7.47
CA ALA A 175 -4.35 17.01 7.72
C ALA A 175 -4.08 16.27 6.41
N VAL A 176 -3.33 15.17 6.54
CA VAL A 176 -3.13 14.15 5.50
C VAL A 176 -3.49 12.81 6.11
N ASP A 177 -4.45 12.11 5.52
CA ASP A 177 -4.71 10.69 5.78
C ASP A 177 -3.98 9.85 4.72
N CYS A 178 -3.64 8.57 5.00
CA CYS A 178 -2.72 7.83 4.13
C CYS A 178 -1.42 8.63 3.89
N ASP A 179 -0.83 9.11 4.98
CA ASP A 179 0.41 9.89 4.98
C ASP A 179 1.65 9.01 4.78
N LEU A 180 2.84 9.62 4.85
CA LEU A 180 4.10 8.89 4.70
C LEU A 180 4.26 7.79 5.76
N HIS A 181 3.76 7.99 6.98
CA HIS A 181 3.87 7.01 8.05
C HIS A 181 2.97 5.79 7.78
N SER A 182 1.71 6.00 7.42
CA SER A 182 0.80 4.91 7.06
C SER A 182 1.28 4.17 5.81
N THR A 183 1.82 4.90 4.83
CA THR A 183 2.45 4.30 3.65
C THR A 183 3.65 3.42 4.02
N ASP A 184 4.50 3.85 4.96
CA ASP A 184 5.61 3.03 5.48
C ASP A 184 5.12 1.76 6.17
N LEU A 185 4.01 1.82 6.93
CA LEU A 185 3.41 0.64 7.55
C LEU A 185 2.92 -0.37 6.50
N MET A 186 2.30 0.10 5.42
CA MET A 186 1.82 -0.77 4.33
C MET A 186 2.97 -1.33 3.50
N ALA A 187 3.99 -0.54 3.22
CA ALA A 187 5.22 -1.01 2.59
C ALA A 187 5.92 -2.08 3.43
N LYS A 188 5.98 -1.90 4.76
CA LYS A 188 6.51 -2.90 5.69
C LYS A 188 5.67 -4.17 5.71
N ALA A 189 4.34 -4.05 5.67
CA ALA A 189 3.45 -5.20 5.61
C ALA A 189 3.64 -6.01 4.30
N THR A 190 3.80 -5.32 3.17
CA THR A 190 4.15 -5.91 1.87
C THR A 190 5.50 -6.60 1.92
N ALA A 191 6.53 -5.94 2.46
CA ALA A 191 7.88 -6.50 2.62
C ALA A 191 7.87 -7.75 3.50
N ALA A 192 7.10 -7.73 4.60
CA ALA A 192 6.97 -8.87 5.50
C ALA A 192 6.35 -10.08 4.80
N TYR A 193 5.31 -9.86 3.98
CA TYR A 193 4.71 -10.95 3.22
C TYR A 193 5.72 -11.55 2.23
N ILE A 194 6.42 -10.72 1.46
CA ILE A 194 7.41 -11.17 0.47
C ILE A 194 8.53 -11.93 1.17
N ALA A 195 9.11 -11.39 2.25
CA ALA A 195 10.22 -12.02 2.96
C ALA A 195 9.82 -13.33 3.66
N ALA A 196 8.57 -13.44 4.16
CA ALA A 196 8.07 -14.66 4.81
C ALA A 196 7.71 -15.77 3.83
N HIS A 197 7.35 -15.45 2.57
CA HIS A 197 6.86 -16.42 1.57
C HIS A 197 7.71 -16.49 0.30
N GLY A 198 8.76 -15.68 0.23
CA GLY A 198 9.70 -15.64 -0.89
C GLY A 198 10.82 -16.65 -0.76
N ASN A 199 11.79 -16.53 -1.64
CA ASN A 199 12.99 -17.41 -1.68
C ASN A 199 14.25 -16.71 -1.14
N GLY A 200 14.16 -15.45 -0.70
CA GLY A 200 15.27 -14.65 -0.19
C GLY A 200 16.09 -13.92 -1.27
N GLU A 201 15.75 -14.09 -2.54
CA GLU A 201 16.36 -13.44 -3.72
C GLU A 201 15.25 -12.99 -4.70
N ASP A 202 14.13 -12.51 -4.15
CA ASP A 202 12.95 -12.19 -4.94
C ASP A 202 13.16 -10.93 -5.77
N VAL A 203 12.75 -10.98 -7.04
CA VAL A 203 12.70 -9.82 -7.94
C VAL A 203 11.24 -9.37 -8.06
N ILE A 204 10.99 -8.15 -7.67
CA ILE A 204 9.67 -7.53 -7.61
C ILE A 204 9.52 -6.52 -8.75
N GLN A 205 8.51 -6.69 -9.61
CA GLN A 205 8.06 -5.63 -10.52
C GLN A 205 6.99 -4.82 -9.81
N LEU A 206 7.33 -3.58 -9.43
CA LEU A 206 6.40 -2.65 -8.79
C LEU A 206 5.70 -1.80 -9.86
N LEU A 207 4.37 -1.84 -9.89
CA LEU A 207 3.55 -0.96 -10.71
C LEU A 207 3.32 0.35 -9.95
N SER A 208 3.78 1.47 -10.49
CA SER A 208 3.76 2.79 -9.84
C SER A 208 3.28 3.85 -10.80
N SER A 209 2.23 4.59 -10.43
CA SER A 209 1.72 5.69 -11.23
C SER A 209 2.61 6.92 -11.13
N THR A 210 2.83 7.60 -12.24
CA THR A 210 3.53 8.90 -12.27
C THR A 210 2.64 10.07 -11.85
N ALA A 211 1.32 9.86 -11.75
CA ALA A 211 0.38 10.89 -11.33
C ALA A 211 0.40 11.11 -9.82
N PHE A 212 0.73 10.08 -9.04
CA PHE A 212 0.66 10.08 -7.58
C PHE A 212 2.05 10.00 -6.95
N PRO A 213 2.59 11.09 -6.39
CA PRO A 213 3.91 11.07 -5.74
C PRO A 213 4.05 10.05 -4.62
N ILE A 214 2.95 9.68 -3.96
CA ILE A 214 2.91 8.67 -2.90
C ILE A 214 3.28 7.28 -3.41
N ASP A 215 3.01 6.97 -4.68
CA ASP A 215 3.36 5.67 -5.29
C ASP A 215 4.87 5.50 -5.42
N ASP A 216 5.59 6.56 -5.82
CA ASP A 216 7.06 6.56 -5.84
C ASP A 216 7.64 6.42 -4.42
N TYR A 217 7.02 7.12 -3.45
CA TYR A 217 7.40 6.97 -2.04
C TYR A 217 7.16 5.54 -1.54
N TYR A 218 6.01 4.95 -1.83
CA TYR A 218 5.71 3.56 -1.47
C TYR A 218 6.78 2.60 -2.02
N GLY A 219 7.18 2.76 -3.28
CA GLY A 219 8.23 1.94 -3.89
C GLY A 219 9.57 2.04 -3.19
N LYS A 220 10.00 3.27 -2.84
CA LYS A 220 11.22 3.53 -2.08
C LYS A 220 11.13 2.95 -0.67
N SER A 221 10.00 3.11 -0.01
CA SER A 221 9.75 2.55 1.31
C SER A 221 9.78 1.02 1.26
N LEU A 222 9.11 0.38 0.28
CA LEU A 222 9.12 -1.07 0.10
C LEU A 222 10.55 -1.61 -0.04
N ALA A 223 11.36 -0.99 -0.91
CA ALA A 223 12.76 -1.38 -1.08
C ALA A 223 13.56 -1.24 0.22
N ASN A 224 13.31 -0.19 1.02
CA ASN A 224 13.97 0.00 2.31
C ASN A 224 13.50 -1.00 3.37
N GLN A 225 12.21 -1.30 3.44
CA GLN A 225 11.63 -2.26 4.39
C GLN A 225 12.02 -3.72 4.08
N LEU A 226 12.32 -4.04 2.82
CA LEU A 226 12.81 -5.35 2.42
C LEU A 226 14.25 -5.63 2.89
N LYS A 227 15.12 -4.60 2.91
CA LYS A 227 16.56 -4.77 3.20
C LYS A 227 16.88 -5.58 4.46
N PRO A 228 16.27 -5.34 5.63
CA PRO A 228 16.59 -6.12 6.83
C PRO A 228 16.15 -7.58 6.74
N TRP A 229 15.09 -7.88 5.99
CA TRP A 229 14.50 -9.22 5.91
C TRP A 229 14.90 -10.00 4.65
N CYS A 230 15.15 -9.29 3.56
CA CYS A 230 15.53 -9.85 2.26
C CYS A 230 16.59 -8.98 1.59
N PRO A 231 17.86 -9.00 2.04
CA PRO A 231 18.91 -8.11 1.54
C PRO A 231 19.26 -8.32 0.06
N LYS A 232 18.88 -9.46 -0.53
CA LYS A 232 19.10 -9.77 -1.94
C LYS A 232 17.86 -9.53 -2.81
N CYS A 233 16.72 -9.15 -2.21
CA CYS A 233 15.53 -8.81 -2.97
C CYS A 233 15.73 -7.51 -3.75
N GLU A 234 15.21 -7.47 -4.97
CA GLU A 234 15.28 -6.30 -5.84
C GLU A 234 13.86 -5.77 -6.15
N VAL A 235 13.68 -4.44 -6.09
CA VAL A 235 12.46 -3.77 -6.54
C VAL A 235 12.75 -3.02 -7.82
N LYS A 236 12.11 -3.43 -8.92
CA LYS A 236 12.17 -2.80 -10.25
C LYS A 236 10.82 -2.14 -10.54
N THR A 237 10.82 -0.89 -10.99
CA THR A 237 9.57 -0.14 -11.18
C THR A 237 9.11 -0.18 -12.63
N VAL A 238 7.83 -0.45 -12.83
CA VAL A 238 7.08 -0.23 -14.06
C VAL A 238 6.25 1.03 -13.87
N SER A 239 6.75 2.16 -14.36
CA SER A 239 6.05 3.46 -14.25
C SER A 239 5.00 3.58 -15.36
N PHE A 240 3.81 4.10 -15.02
CA PHE A 240 2.70 4.28 -15.94
C PHE A 240 1.92 5.59 -15.67
N GLN A 241 1.12 6.02 -16.65
CA GLN A 241 0.17 7.12 -16.50
C GLN A 241 -1.24 6.57 -16.24
N LEU A 242 -2.13 7.35 -15.60
CA LEU A 242 -3.52 6.92 -15.37
C LEU A 242 -4.26 6.56 -16.65
N SER A 243 -3.94 7.21 -17.78
CA SER A 243 -4.49 6.88 -19.10
C SER A 243 -4.05 5.51 -19.65
N ASP A 244 -3.04 4.89 -19.06
CA ASP A 244 -2.53 3.58 -19.48
C ASP A 244 -3.28 2.42 -18.81
N LEU A 245 -4.08 2.70 -17.75
CA LEU A 245 -4.88 1.71 -17.03
C LEU A 245 -5.81 0.95 -17.98
N GLY A 246 -5.77 -0.37 -17.93
CA GLY A 246 -6.57 -1.25 -18.78
C GLY A 246 -6.27 -1.18 -20.28
N THR A 247 -5.34 -0.33 -20.71
CA THR A 247 -4.99 -0.12 -22.12
C THR A 247 -3.54 -0.54 -22.42
N LYS A 248 -2.55 0.30 -22.13
CA LYS A 248 -1.13 0.01 -22.40
C LYS A 248 -0.45 -0.72 -21.26
N LEU A 249 -0.84 -0.45 -20.00
CA LEU A 249 -0.19 -1.02 -18.82
C LEU A 249 -0.12 -2.55 -18.85
N PRO A 250 -1.17 -3.31 -19.25
CA PRO A 250 -1.07 -4.77 -19.36
C PRO A 250 0.09 -5.23 -20.26
N GLY A 251 0.26 -4.61 -21.43
CA GLY A 251 1.38 -4.90 -22.33
C GLY A 251 2.75 -4.49 -21.77
N MET A 252 2.80 -3.38 -21.01
CA MET A 252 4.04 -2.94 -20.35
C MET A 252 4.48 -3.95 -19.28
N VAL A 253 3.54 -4.51 -18.51
CA VAL A 253 3.81 -5.54 -17.50
C VAL A 253 4.35 -6.81 -18.16
N VAL A 254 3.69 -7.32 -19.21
CA VAL A 254 4.17 -8.48 -19.97
C VAL A 254 5.60 -8.25 -20.48
N SER A 255 5.85 -7.08 -21.08
CA SER A 255 7.18 -6.71 -21.58
C SER A 255 8.23 -6.62 -20.46
N ALA A 256 7.86 -6.13 -19.27
CA ALA A 256 8.77 -6.06 -18.14
C ALA A 256 9.16 -7.48 -17.67
N LEU A 257 8.21 -8.40 -17.58
CA LEU A 257 8.47 -9.80 -17.20
C LEU A 257 9.32 -10.54 -18.26
N GLN A 258 9.12 -10.26 -19.54
CA GLN A 258 9.95 -10.83 -20.60
C GLN A 258 11.40 -10.35 -20.54
N ARG A 259 11.64 -9.10 -20.12
CA ARG A 259 12.99 -8.55 -19.91
C ARG A 259 13.65 -9.01 -18.61
N ALA A 260 12.85 -9.39 -17.60
CA ALA A 260 13.32 -9.88 -16.31
C ALA A 260 12.59 -11.19 -15.97
N PRO A 261 12.99 -12.32 -16.62
CA PRO A 261 12.31 -13.61 -16.46
C PRO A 261 12.51 -14.24 -15.06
N ASP A 262 13.40 -13.69 -14.27
CA ASP A 262 13.67 -13.99 -12.86
C ASP A 262 12.67 -13.29 -11.90
N THR A 263 11.74 -12.49 -12.40
CA THR A 263 10.70 -11.84 -11.60
C THR A 263 9.85 -12.87 -10.87
N THR A 264 9.71 -12.71 -9.55
CA THR A 264 8.92 -13.58 -8.68
C THR A 264 7.60 -12.95 -8.26
N TYR A 265 7.55 -11.61 -8.18
CA TYR A 265 6.36 -10.86 -7.78
C TYR A 265 6.03 -9.71 -8.74
N ILE A 266 4.73 -9.53 -8.98
CA ILE A 266 4.15 -8.24 -9.38
C ILE A 266 3.52 -7.64 -8.12
N VAL A 267 3.95 -6.45 -7.74
CA VAL A 267 3.37 -5.68 -6.64
C VAL A 267 2.77 -4.40 -7.23
N SER A 268 1.51 -4.12 -6.92
CA SER A 268 0.86 -2.89 -7.35
C SER A 268 0.74 -1.91 -6.19
N SER A 269 0.97 -0.62 -6.45
CA SER A 269 0.75 0.46 -5.48
C SER A 269 -0.73 0.71 -5.20
N PHE A 270 -1.61 0.33 -6.13
CA PHE A 270 -3.06 0.27 -5.93
C PHE A 270 -3.70 -0.76 -6.88
N GLY A 271 -4.79 -1.38 -6.45
CA GLY A 271 -5.39 -2.55 -7.12
C GLY A 271 -5.85 -2.30 -8.55
N ASP A 272 -6.40 -1.09 -8.82
CA ASP A 272 -6.93 -0.76 -10.15
C ASP A 272 -5.85 -0.79 -11.26
N ALA A 273 -4.55 -0.68 -10.90
CA ALA A 273 -3.45 -0.84 -11.85
C ALA A 273 -3.32 -2.26 -12.43
N LEU A 274 -3.98 -3.26 -11.83
CA LEU A 274 -4.03 -4.61 -12.38
C LEU A 274 -5.14 -4.82 -13.42
N THR A 275 -5.93 -3.79 -13.75
CA THR A 275 -6.98 -3.90 -14.77
C THR A 275 -6.40 -4.40 -16.09
N GLY A 276 -6.88 -5.56 -16.56
CA GLY A 276 -6.42 -6.20 -17.80
C GLY A 276 -5.06 -6.92 -17.71
N VAL A 277 -4.35 -6.85 -16.58
CA VAL A 277 -3.02 -7.49 -16.44
C VAL A 277 -3.12 -9.01 -16.44
N GLU A 278 -4.02 -9.62 -15.63
CA GLU A 278 -4.15 -11.08 -15.59
C GLU A 278 -4.50 -11.70 -16.96
N PRO A 279 -5.48 -11.18 -17.73
CA PRO A 279 -5.73 -11.65 -19.09
C PRO A 279 -4.51 -11.49 -20.03
N ALA A 280 -3.74 -10.41 -19.90
CA ALA A 280 -2.53 -10.21 -20.71
C ALA A 280 -1.43 -11.21 -20.36
N LEU A 281 -1.25 -11.54 -19.06
CA LEU A 281 -0.34 -12.58 -18.63
C LEU A 281 -0.76 -13.95 -19.17
N ALA A 282 -2.06 -14.25 -19.15
CA ALA A 282 -2.59 -15.49 -19.71
C ALA A 282 -2.31 -15.60 -21.22
N ALA A 283 -2.58 -14.53 -21.99
CA ALA A 283 -2.30 -14.49 -23.41
C ALA A 283 -0.80 -14.64 -23.75
N ALA A 284 0.08 -14.19 -22.85
CA ALA A 284 1.54 -14.32 -22.99
C ALA A 284 2.11 -15.66 -22.45
N GLY A 285 1.26 -16.59 -21.93
CA GLY A 285 1.71 -17.85 -21.31
C GLY A 285 2.44 -17.69 -19.99
N LEU A 286 2.17 -16.58 -19.27
CA LEU A 286 2.81 -16.21 -18.00
C LEU A 286 1.92 -16.48 -16.77
N THR A 287 0.74 -17.08 -16.93
CA THR A 287 -0.13 -17.45 -15.81
C THR A 287 0.60 -18.32 -14.79
N GLY A 288 0.57 -17.94 -13.53
CA GLY A 288 1.22 -18.68 -12.42
C GLY A 288 2.76 -18.62 -12.42
N LYS A 289 3.38 -17.84 -13.31
CA LYS A 289 4.84 -17.64 -13.32
C LYS A 289 5.30 -16.64 -12.26
N VAL A 290 4.43 -15.72 -11.88
CA VAL A 290 4.68 -14.68 -10.89
C VAL A 290 3.55 -14.66 -9.86
N LYS A 291 3.87 -14.29 -8.63
CA LYS A 291 2.91 -14.02 -7.56
C LYS A 291 2.42 -12.59 -7.69
N ILE A 292 1.12 -12.35 -7.49
CA ILE A 292 0.50 -11.03 -7.62
C ILE A 292 -0.02 -10.57 -6.27
N GLY A 293 0.28 -9.35 -5.88
CA GLY A 293 -0.20 -8.71 -4.66
C GLY A 293 0.06 -7.21 -4.67
N GLY A 294 -0.11 -6.56 -3.53
CA GLY A 294 0.19 -5.13 -3.43
C GLY A 294 -0.52 -4.42 -2.29
N TYR A 295 -0.83 -3.16 -2.55
CA TYR A 295 -1.45 -2.21 -1.64
C TYR A 295 -2.73 -1.63 -2.25
N LEU A 296 -3.65 -1.13 -1.42
CA LEU A 296 -4.93 -0.53 -1.83
C LEU A 296 -5.75 -1.41 -2.80
N PRO A 297 -6.17 -2.63 -2.39
CA PRO A 297 -6.96 -3.49 -3.25
C PRO A 297 -8.39 -2.96 -3.46
N GLY A 298 -8.97 -3.31 -4.60
CA GLY A 298 -10.39 -3.20 -4.89
C GLY A 298 -11.09 -4.57 -4.90
N VAL A 299 -12.33 -4.59 -5.41
CA VAL A 299 -13.18 -5.80 -5.43
C VAL A 299 -12.56 -6.94 -6.22
N ASP A 300 -11.94 -6.63 -7.37
CA ASP A 300 -11.31 -7.64 -8.24
C ASP A 300 -10.12 -8.31 -7.54
N GLN A 301 -9.38 -7.56 -6.72
CA GLN A 301 -8.25 -8.08 -5.98
C GLN A 301 -8.70 -9.01 -4.85
N TYR A 302 -9.79 -8.69 -4.17
CA TYR A 302 -10.39 -9.59 -3.18
C TYR A 302 -10.91 -10.87 -3.82
N GLN A 303 -11.48 -10.77 -5.03
CA GLN A 303 -11.87 -11.96 -5.79
C GLN A 303 -10.64 -12.75 -6.22
N GLY A 304 -9.56 -12.08 -6.65
CA GLY A 304 -8.29 -12.72 -6.99
C GLY A 304 -7.69 -13.53 -5.84
N LEU A 305 -7.83 -13.05 -4.58
CA LEU A 305 -7.44 -13.82 -3.38
C LEU A 305 -8.32 -15.05 -3.17
N ARG A 306 -9.66 -14.91 -3.30
CA ARG A 306 -10.62 -16.04 -3.18
C ARG A 306 -10.35 -17.12 -4.23
N ASP A 307 -10.03 -16.70 -5.44
CA ASP A 307 -9.70 -17.59 -6.58
C ASP A 307 -8.27 -18.12 -6.51
N LYS A 308 -7.45 -17.70 -5.52
CA LYS A 308 -6.03 -18.05 -5.38
C LYS A 308 -5.16 -17.66 -6.58
N LYS A 309 -5.58 -16.65 -7.35
CA LYS A 309 -4.81 -16.06 -8.46
C LYS A 309 -3.87 -14.99 -7.96
N GLN A 310 -4.20 -14.37 -6.84
CA GLN A 310 -3.40 -13.36 -6.15
C GLN A 310 -3.08 -13.87 -4.74
N VAL A 311 -1.99 -13.38 -4.14
CA VAL A 311 -1.45 -14.01 -2.93
C VAL A 311 -1.62 -13.16 -1.67
N PHE A 312 -1.56 -11.83 -1.77
CA PHE A 312 -1.77 -10.92 -0.63
C PHE A 312 -2.19 -9.53 -1.09
N TRP A 313 -2.82 -8.79 -0.16
CA TRP A 313 -3.08 -7.37 -0.30
C TRP A 313 -2.96 -6.69 1.06
N ALA A 314 -2.09 -5.68 1.15
CA ALA A 314 -2.04 -4.78 2.29
C ALA A 314 -3.16 -3.73 2.14
N GLN A 315 -3.98 -3.55 3.16
CA GLN A 315 -5.15 -2.70 3.10
C GLN A 315 -5.24 -1.82 4.35
N ASP A 316 -5.31 -0.50 4.16
CA ASP A 316 -5.59 0.50 5.19
C ASP A 316 -6.59 1.56 4.72
N GLN A 317 -6.86 1.60 3.42
CA GLN A 317 -7.83 2.48 2.80
C GLN A 317 -9.04 1.67 2.37
N ALA A 318 -10.16 1.96 2.95
CA ALA A 318 -11.41 1.25 2.76
C ALA A 318 -12.56 2.27 2.88
N PRO A 319 -13.79 1.84 2.76
CA PRO A 319 -14.95 2.68 3.06
C PRO A 319 -14.81 3.49 4.34
N ILE A 320 -14.27 2.90 5.41
CA ILE A 320 -14.02 3.56 6.70
C ILE A 320 -13.15 4.82 6.60
N ALA A 321 -12.25 4.93 5.62
CA ALA A 321 -11.39 6.10 5.44
C ALA A 321 -12.22 7.39 5.21
N GLY A 322 -13.33 7.30 4.47
CA GLY A 322 -14.22 8.44 4.26
C GLY A 322 -14.78 9.00 5.57
N TRP A 323 -15.20 8.14 6.50
CA TRP A 323 -15.67 8.56 7.84
C TRP A 323 -14.55 9.09 8.72
N ARG A 324 -13.36 8.47 8.66
CA ARG A 324 -12.18 8.91 9.39
C ARG A 324 -11.77 10.33 9.01
N GLU A 325 -11.74 10.64 7.74
CA GLU A 325 -11.40 11.97 7.25
C GLU A 325 -12.49 12.98 7.59
N MET A 326 -13.76 12.59 7.53
CA MET A 326 -14.87 13.44 8.00
C MET A 326 -14.77 13.69 9.51
N ASP A 327 -14.24 12.75 10.34
CA ASP A 327 -13.98 13.02 11.75
C ASP A 327 -12.89 14.09 11.96
N ILE A 328 -11.87 14.13 11.09
CA ILE A 328 -10.90 15.23 11.09
C ILE A 328 -11.60 16.57 10.84
N ALA A 329 -12.50 16.65 9.85
CA ALA A 329 -13.25 17.85 9.55
C ALA A 329 -14.20 18.25 10.69
N VAL A 330 -14.89 17.28 11.30
CA VAL A 330 -15.79 17.48 12.45
C VAL A 330 -15.01 18.07 13.63
N ARG A 331 -13.89 17.47 14.01
CA ARG A 331 -13.02 17.98 15.09
C ARG A 331 -12.52 19.39 14.80
N ALA A 332 -12.06 19.63 13.57
CA ALA A 332 -11.62 20.97 13.15
C ALA A 332 -12.77 22.00 13.18
N ALA A 333 -14.00 21.59 12.90
CA ALA A 333 -15.19 22.48 12.94
C ALA A 333 -15.60 22.86 14.37
N VAL A 334 -15.43 21.95 15.34
CA VAL A 334 -15.78 22.21 16.75
C VAL A 334 -14.61 22.76 17.57
N GLY A 335 -13.39 22.79 17.01
CA GLY A 335 -12.18 23.24 17.69
C GLY A 335 -11.52 22.18 18.57
N ASP A 336 -11.86 20.90 18.37
CA ASP A 336 -11.24 19.79 19.07
C ASP A 336 -9.93 19.37 18.42
N PRO A 337 -9.03 18.69 19.15
CA PRO A 337 -7.75 18.23 18.59
C PRO A 337 -7.95 17.21 17.46
N ILE A 338 -7.53 17.55 16.24
CA ILE A 338 -7.50 16.62 15.10
C ILE A 338 -6.44 15.52 15.31
N SER A 339 -5.47 15.77 16.20
CA SER A 339 -4.43 14.79 16.58
C SER A 339 -4.99 13.51 17.18
N THR A 340 -6.20 13.52 17.71
CA THR A 340 -6.92 12.30 18.11
C THR A 340 -7.03 11.30 16.95
N VAL A 341 -7.24 11.80 15.74
CA VAL A 341 -7.34 11.02 14.51
C VAL A 341 -5.97 10.86 13.86
N THR A 342 -5.26 11.97 13.60
CA THR A 342 -4.02 11.96 12.80
C THR A 342 -2.85 11.25 13.48
N ASN A 343 -2.83 11.14 14.82
CA ASN A 343 -1.82 10.36 15.56
C ASN A 343 -2.21 8.88 15.74
N THR A 344 -3.38 8.46 15.25
CA THR A 344 -3.81 7.07 15.29
C THR A 344 -3.62 6.46 13.90
N ALA A 345 -2.96 5.32 13.82
CA ALA A 345 -2.80 4.61 12.55
C ALA A 345 -4.18 4.25 11.95
N PRO A 346 -4.34 4.32 10.62
CA PRO A 346 -5.54 3.84 9.97
C PRO A 346 -5.82 2.37 10.29
N VAL A 347 -7.09 1.99 10.24
CA VAL A 347 -7.49 0.58 10.33
C VAL A 347 -6.88 -0.17 9.16
N SER A 348 -6.11 -1.21 9.45
CA SER A 348 -5.36 -1.92 8.41
C SER A 348 -5.39 -3.44 8.60
N GLN A 349 -5.19 -4.17 7.52
CA GLN A 349 -5.04 -5.63 7.53
C GLN A 349 -4.30 -6.09 6.27
N VAL A 350 -3.46 -7.12 6.40
CA VAL A 350 -3.00 -7.87 5.23
C VAL A 350 -4.01 -8.99 4.97
N LEU A 351 -4.62 -8.95 3.79
CA LEU A 351 -5.54 -9.96 3.30
C LEU A 351 -4.78 -10.98 2.46
N THR A 352 -5.08 -12.26 2.65
CA THR A 352 -4.50 -13.40 1.94
C THR A 352 -5.61 -14.40 1.61
N SER A 353 -5.30 -15.44 0.83
CA SER A 353 -6.26 -16.53 0.59
C SER A 353 -6.73 -17.23 1.88
N ASP A 354 -5.93 -17.16 2.96
CA ASP A 354 -6.21 -17.88 4.20
C ASP A 354 -7.19 -17.09 5.10
N ASN A 355 -7.17 -15.76 5.06
CA ASN A 355 -8.01 -14.94 5.93
C ASN A 355 -9.14 -14.20 5.19
N ILE A 356 -9.15 -14.16 3.86
CA ILE A 356 -10.17 -13.45 3.07
C ILE A 356 -11.59 -13.94 3.34
N GLY A 357 -11.76 -15.22 3.67
CA GLY A 357 -13.07 -15.82 3.99
C GLY A 357 -13.66 -15.36 5.32
N SER A 358 -12.84 -14.89 6.25
CA SER A 358 -13.25 -14.36 7.58
C SER A 358 -13.30 -12.84 7.63
N ALA A 359 -12.78 -12.14 6.61
CA ALA A 359 -12.81 -10.69 6.54
C ALA A 359 -14.24 -10.17 6.28
N SER A 360 -14.50 -8.94 6.72
CA SER A 360 -15.81 -8.30 6.56
C SER A 360 -15.85 -7.47 5.29
N PHE A 361 -16.92 -7.66 4.50
CA PHE A 361 -17.15 -6.93 3.25
C PHE A 361 -18.54 -6.30 3.24
N ASP A 362 -18.69 -5.18 2.53
CA ASP A 362 -19.99 -4.59 2.24
C ASP A 362 -20.71 -5.34 1.09
N THR A 363 -21.91 -4.88 0.77
CA THR A 363 -22.71 -5.44 -0.34
C THR A 363 -22.11 -5.19 -1.72
N SER A 364 -21.22 -4.20 -1.86
CA SER A 364 -20.48 -3.89 -3.08
C SER A 364 -19.17 -4.67 -3.18
N GLY A 365 -18.82 -5.46 -2.15
CA GLY A 365 -17.65 -6.31 -2.12
C GLY A 365 -16.38 -5.62 -1.61
N PHE A 366 -16.46 -4.41 -1.05
CA PHE A 366 -15.31 -3.74 -0.44
C PHE A 366 -15.09 -4.17 1.01
N TRP A 367 -13.85 -4.33 1.40
CA TRP A 367 -13.47 -4.64 2.77
C TRP A 367 -13.82 -3.50 3.73
N LEU A 368 -14.53 -3.82 4.81
CA LEU A 368 -15.01 -2.81 5.76
C LEU A 368 -14.00 -2.47 6.86
N GLY A 369 -13.05 -3.34 7.12
CA GLY A 369 -12.22 -3.25 8.31
C GLY A 369 -13.03 -3.53 9.57
N VAL A 370 -13.73 -2.53 10.08
CA VAL A 370 -14.65 -2.62 11.23
C VAL A 370 -16.09 -2.52 10.74
N ARG A 371 -16.95 -3.49 11.06
CA ARG A 371 -18.31 -3.58 10.51
C ARG A 371 -19.17 -2.34 10.81
N ASP A 372 -19.16 -1.90 12.04
CA ASP A 372 -20.08 -0.86 12.54
C ASP A 372 -19.36 0.50 12.65
N PHE A 373 -18.41 0.77 11.74
CA PHE A 373 -17.62 1.99 11.80
C PHE A 373 -18.52 3.25 11.72
N ALA A 374 -19.52 3.28 10.86
CA ALA A 374 -20.40 4.43 10.71
C ALA A 374 -21.14 4.77 12.02
N ASP A 375 -21.67 3.76 12.72
CA ASP A 375 -22.33 3.97 14.00
C ASP A 375 -21.34 4.36 15.09
N THR A 376 -20.10 3.87 15.02
CA THR A 376 -19.03 4.29 15.93
C THR A 376 -18.75 5.79 15.73
N TYR A 377 -18.58 6.25 14.49
CA TYR A 377 -18.37 7.69 14.22
C TYR A 377 -19.57 8.56 14.62
N LYS A 378 -20.80 8.13 14.34
CA LYS A 378 -22.01 8.85 14.77
C LYS A 378 -22.04 9.03 16.29
N LYS A 379 -21.67 8.02 17.07
CA LYS A 379 -21.55 8.11 18.55
C LYS A 379 -20.46 9.12 18.95
N LEU A 380 -19.29 9.08 18.29
CA LEU A 380 -18.22 10.05 18.56
C LEU A 380 -18.67 11.49 18.23
N TRP A 381 -19.56 11.68 17.25
CA TRP A 381 -20.11 12.96 16.85
C TRP A 381 -21.37 13.40 17.61
N LEU A 382 -21.74 12.66 18.63
CA LEU A 382 -22.93 12.95 19.47
C LEU A 382 -24.24 12.98 18.67
N LEU A 383 -24.36 12.17 17.61
CA LEU A 383 -25.53 12.10 16.73
C LEU A 383 -26.55 11.03 17.13
N SER A 384 -26.24 10.15 18.06
CA SER A 384 -27.13 9.09 18.58
C SER A 384 -27.62 9.41 20.00
#